data_c448eb121c8bce0161875f771f008b7d
#
_entry.id   c448eb121c8bce0161875f771f008b7d
#
_cell.length_a   1.000
_cell.length_b   1.000
_cell.length_c   1.000
_cell.angle_alpha   90.00
_cell.angle_beta   90.00
_cell.angle_gamma   90.00
#
_symmetry.space_group_name_H-M   'P 1'
#
loop_
_entity.id
_entity.type
_entity.pdbx_description
1 polymer ?
#
loop_
_entity_poly.entity_id
_entity_poly.type
_entity_poly.pdbx_seq_one_letter_code
_entity_poly.pdbx_strand_id
1 'polypeptide(L)'
;FGKPHDKSKRGVMSRPTVDEILEYFDVITNRVREMISKPLDKETMYLFTMAIHHECQHQELLVYDLQHLLGDQYKPAKRNESPISLNKEKKKIRINGGLYNLGYSGKDYCYDIELPEHKIYLNDYQIDTFPVSNAEYLEFMNEGGYDDYSFWLSDGWDAVEKNEWNSPMYWEKDEDQWITRDFSGKRKINQNEPVCHVSFCEASA
;
A
#
# COMPACT_ATOMS: atom_id res chain seq x y z
N PHE A 1 3.59 28.70 -13.32
CA PHE A 1 2.71 27.65 -12.77
C PHE A 1 1.53 28.35 -12.08
N GLY A 2 0.27 27.99 -12.47
CA GLY A 2 -0.94 28.56 -11.88
C GLY A 2 -1.16 28.10 -10.44
N LYS A 3 -2.06 28.78 -9.71
CA LYS A 3 -2.46 28.32 -8.38
C LYS A 3 -3.18 26.96 -8.48
N PRO A 4 -2.94 26.03 -7.54
CA PRO A 4 -3.67 24.76 -7.49
C PRO A 4 -5.19 25.01 -7.42
N HIS A 5 -5.96 24.26 -8.19
CA HIS A 5 -7.42 24.32 -8.08
C HIS A 5 -7.88 23.76 -6.72
N ASP A 6 -8.93 24.38 -6.19
CA ASP A 6 -9.61 23.88 -4.99
C ASP A 6 -10.06 22.42 -5.24
N LYS A 7 -9.76 21.54 -4.27
CA LYS A 7 -10.14 20.11 -4.37
C LYS A 7 -11.64 19.92 -4.60
N SER A 8 -12.47 20.74 -3.99
CA SER A 8 -13.94 20.70 -4.16
C SER A 8 -14.41 21.02 -5.58
N LYS A 9 -13.61 21.73 -6.38
CA LYS A 9 -13.95 22.11 -7.75
C LYS A 9 -13.38 21.17 -8.82
N ARG A 10 -12.58 20.19 -8.46
CA ARG A 10 -11.96 19.28 -9.42
C ARG A 10 -12.97 18.41 -10.18
N GLY A 11 -14.09 18.05 -9.53
CA GLY A 11 -15.15 17.25 -10.13
C GLY A 11 -15.97 17.96 -11.22
N VAL A 12 -15.93 19.30 -11.27
CA VAL A 12 -16.69 20.11 -12.25
C VAL A 12 -15.82 20.70 -13.37
N MET A 13 -14.55 20.31 -13.43
CA MET A 13 -13.66 20.71 -14.52
C MET A 13 -14.08 20.03 -15.83
N SER A 14 -14.02 20.79 -16.94
CA SER A 14 -14.20 20.20 -18.29
C SER A 14 -13.14 19.11 -18.52
N ARG A 15 -13.56 18.00 -19.09
CA ARG A 15 -12.66 16.89 -19.42
C ARG A 15 -12.40 16.89 -20.92
N PRO A 16 -11.13 16.74 -21.32
CA PRO A 16 -10.80 16.56 -22.74
C PRO A 16 -11.37 15.24 -23.25
N THR A 17 -11.51 15.15 -24.57
CA THR A 17 -11.83 13.90 -25.27
C THR A 17 -10.66 12.92 -25.21
N VAL A 18 -10.91 11.66 -25.51
CA VAL A 18 -9.85 10.63 -25.58
C VAL A 18 -8.79 11.02 -26.62
N ASP A 19 -9.20 11.52 -27.78
CA ASP A 19 -8.27 11.90 -28.86
C ASP A 19 -7.36 13.06 -28.42
N GLU A 20 -7.90 14.08 -27.74
CA GLU A 20 -7.10 15.18 -27.19
C GLU A 20 -6.10 14.71 -26.14
N ILE A 21 -6.45 13.71 -25.32
CA ILE A 21 -5.54 13.12 -24.35
C ILE A 21 -4.42 12.34 -25.05
N LEU A 22 -4.73 11.57 -26.07
CA LEU A 22 -3.74 10.82 -26.84
C LEU A 22 -2.78 11.76 -27.57
N GLU A 23 -3.28 12.81 -28.20
CA GLU A 23 -2.44 13.83 -28.83
C GLU A 23 -1.51 14.52 -27.80
N TYR A 24 -2.05 14.89 -26.64
CA TYR A 24 -1.25 15.46 -25.55
C TYR A 24 -0.16 14.49 -25.08
N PHE A 25 -0.48 13.23 -24.90
CA PHE A 25 0.47 12.19 -24.53
C PHE A 25 1.61 12.07 -25.54
N ASP A 26 1.31 12.05 -26.83
CA ASP A 26 2.31 11.95 -27.90
C ASP A 26 3.23 13.19 -27.92
N VAL A 27 2.66 14.39 -27.80
CA VAL A 27 3.42 15.64 -27.73
C VAL A 27 4.40 15.63 -26.54
N ILE A 28 3.92 15.27 -25.35
CA ILE A 28 4.77 15.23 -24.15
C ILE A 28 5.84 14.15 -24.28
N THR A 29 5.46 12.95 -24.73
CA THR A 29 6.40 11.84 -24.92
C THR A 29 7.55 12.21 -25.87
N ASN A 30 7.24 12.88 -26.97
CA ASN A 30 8.26 13.31 -27.93
C ASN A 30 9.19 14.38 -27.34
N ARG A 31 8.65 15.35 -26.60
CA ARG A 31 9.47 16.35 -25.87
C ARG A 31 10.39 15.71 -24.86
N VAL A 32 9.89 14.75 -24.08
CA VAL A 32 10.71 14.01 -23.11
C VAL A 32 11.83 13.24 -23.82
N ARG A 33 11.53 12.54 -24.92
CA ARG A 33 12.54 11.84 -25.72
C ARG A 33 13.64 12.77 -26.24
N GLU A 34 13.27 13.96 -26.71
CA GLU A 34 14.24 14.97 -27.13
C GLU A 34 15.12 15.45 -25.97
N MET A 35 14.53 15.66 -24.79
CA MET A 35 15.28 16.08 -23.62
C MET A 35 16.29 15.04 -23.18
N ILE A 36 15.90 13.78 -23.04
CA ILE A 36 16.76 12.69 -22.56
C ILE A 36 17.78 12.24 -23.62
N SER A 37 17.66 12.66 -24.89
CA SER A 37 18.68 12.41 -25.93
C SER A 37 19.96 13.24 -25.73
N LYS A 38 19.96 14.19 -24.80
CA LYS A 38 21.08 15.09 -24.48
C LYS A 38 21.51 14.86 -23.03
N PRO A 39 22.76 15.19 -22.69
CA PRO A 39 23.19 15.19 -21.29
C PRO A 39 22.29 16.10 -20.45
N LEU A 40 21.78 15.59 -19.35
CA LEU A 40 20.94 16.32 -18.41
C LEU A 40 21.81 16.86 -17.26
N ASP A 41 21.49 18.07 -16.79
CA ASP A 41 22.05 18.57 -15.53
C ASP A 41 21.46 17.81 -14.32
N LYS A 42 22.07 18.00 -13.16
CA LYS A 42 21.70 17.27 -11.95
C LYS A 42 20.27 17.56 -11.48
N GLU A 43 19.80 18.80 -11.61
CA GLU A 43 18.46 19.20 -11.20
C GLU A 43 17.40 18.55 -12.11
N THR A 44 17.62 18.62 -13.41
CA THR A 44 16.74 17.97 -14.39
C THR A 44 16.71 16.45 -14.18
N MET A 45 17.86 15.81 -13.93
CA MET A 45 17.93 14.38 -13.62
C MET A 45 17.14 14.02 -12.35
N TYR A 46 17.27 14.84 -11.29
CA TYR A 46 16.48 14.66 -10.07
C TYR A 46 14.98 14.72 -10.34
N LEU A 47 14.52 15.71 -11.11
CA LEU A 47 13.12 15.86 -11.47
C LEU A 47 12.58 14.67 -12.29
N PHE A 48 13.38 14.16 -13.24
CA PHE A 48 13.00 12.96 -13.99
C PHE A 48 12.90 11.72 -13.09
N THR A 49 13.86 11.55 -12.19
CA THR A 49 13.83 10.43 -11.23
C THR A 49 12.60 10.51 -10.33
N MET A 50 12.31 11.71 -9.81
CA MET A 50 11.10 11.95 -9.03
C MET A 50 9.82 11.66 -9.82
N ALA A 51 9.76 12.07 -11.09
CA ALA A 51 8.60 11.82 -11.94
C ALA A 51 8.38 10.33 -12.18
N ILE A 52 9.44 9.54 -12.37
CA ILE A 52 9.35 8.08 -12.51
C ILE A 52 8.81 7.43 -11.23
N HIS A 53 9.34 7.80 -10.08
CA HIS A 53 8.85 7.29 -8.80
C HIS A 53 7.38 7.67 -8.55
N HIS A 54 7.01 8.91 -8.88
CA HIS A 54 5.64 9.39 -8.76
C HIS A 54 4.68 8.64 -9.69
N GLU A 55 5.11 8.32 -10.91
CA GLU A 55 4.33 7.49 -11.83
C GLU A 55 4.15 6.06 -11.29
N CYS A 56 5.19 5.46 -10.71
CA CYS A 56 5.07 4.16 -10.05
C CYS A 56 4.06 4.18 -8.89
N GLN A 57 4.02 5.26 -8.10
CA GLN A 57 3.00 5.45 -7.07
C GLN A 57 1.59 5.49 -7.66
N HIS A 58 1.39 6.23 -8.75
CA HIS A 58 0.08 6.28 -9.41
C HIS A 58 -0.34 4.94 -9.99
N GLN A 59 0.57 4.14 -10.51
CA GLN A 59 0.28 2.78 -10.96
C GLN A 59 -0.17 1.88 -9.80
N GLU A 60 0.48 1.97 -8.65
CA GLU A 60 0.07 1.25 -7.44
C GLU A 60 -1.32 1.68 -6.96
N LEU A 61 -1.57 3.00 -6.87
CA LEU A 61 -2.87 3.56 -6.52
C LEU A 61 -3.98 3.05 -7.46
N LEU A 62 -3.71 3.05 -8.76
CA LEU A 62 -4.68 2.59 -9.75
C LEU A 62 -5.02 1.11 -9.59
N VAL A 63 -4.03 0.28 -9.23
CA VAL A 63 -4.23 -1.16 -9.03
C VAL A 63 -5.22 -1.42 -7.90
N TYR A 64 -5.05 -0.81 -6.73
CA TYR A 64 -5.97 -1.07 -5.62
C TYR A 64 -7.30 -0.33 -5.77
N ASP A 65 -7.35 0.83 -6.42
CA ASP A 65 -8.61 1.49 -6.76
C ASP A 65 -9.44 0.62 -7.71
N LEU A 66 -8.82 0.03 -8.73
CA LEU A 66 -9.50 -0.90 -9.64
C LEU A 66 -9.97 -2.16 -8.91
N GLN A 67 -9.17 -2.69 -7.99
CA GLN A 67 -9.57 -3.84 -7.15
C GLN A 67 -10.81 -3.50 -6.31
N HIS A 68 -10.87 -2.31 -5.74
CA HIS A 68 -12.00 -1.87 -4.94
C HIS A 68 -13.26 -1.64 -5.79
N LEU A 69 -13.12 -0.91 -6.89
CA LEU A 69 -14.26 -0.47 -7.71
C LEU A 69 -14.82 -1.55 -8.63
N LEU A 70 -13.95 -2.40 -9.18
CA LEU A 70 -14.32 -3.35 -10.23
C LEU A 70 -14.15 -4.82 -9.80
N GLY A 71 -13.85 -5.09 -8.55
CA GLY A 71 -13.40 -6.38 -8.07
C GLY A 71 -14.28 -7.57 -8.46
N ASP A 72 -15.62 -7.44 -8.43
CA ASP A 72 -16.55 -8.51 -8.82
C ASP A 72 -16.82 -8.53 -10.33
N GLN A 73 -16.56 -7.45 -11.03
CA GLN A 73 -16.81 -7.31 -12.47
C GLN A 73 -15.56 -7.55 -13.31
N TYR A 74 -14.38 -7.44 -12.69
CA TYR A 74 -13.11 -7.59 -13.38
C TYR A 74 -12.71 -9.07 -13.48
N LYS A 75 -12.40 -9.53 -14.68
CA LYS A 75 -11.79 -10.84 -14.90
C LYS A 75 -10.30 -10.65 -15.10
N PRO A 76 -9.49 -10.84 -14.07
CA PRO A 76 -8.05 -10.64 -14.15
C PRO A 76 -7.42 -11.63 -15.12
N ALA A 77 -6.31 -11.24 -15.73
CA ALA A 77 -5.44 -12.18 -16.41
C ALA A 77 -4.90 -13.19 -15.39
N LYS A 78 -4.89 -14.48 -15.74
CA LYS A 78 -4.32 -15.50 -14.86
C LYS A 78 -2.87 -15.13 -14.54
N ARG A 79 -2.58 -14.93 -13.27
CA ARG A 79 -1.22 -14.75 -12.78
C ARG A 79 -0.64 -16.14 -12.49
N ASN A 80 0.58 -16.39 -12.93
CA ASN A 80 1.32 -17.55 -12.47
C ASN A 80 1.73 -17.31 -11.02
N GLU A 81 0.97 -17.85 -10.09
CA GLU A 81 1.30 -17.77 -8.66
C GLU A 81 2.47 -18.70 -8.39
N SER A 82 3.58 -18.15 -7.97
CA SER A 82 4.60 -18.93 -7.29
C SER A 82 4.21 -18.97 -5.82
N PRO A 83 3.91 -20.14 -5.25
CA PRO A 83 3.56 -20.24 -3.84
C PRO A 83 4.74 -19.74 -3.01
N ILE A 84 4.49 -18.73 -2.19
CA ILE A 84 5.46 -18.26 -1.20
C ILE A 84 5.50 -19.33 -0.10
N SER A 85 6.50 -20.18 -0.13
CA SER A 85 6.77 -21.15 0.93
C SER A 85 7.71 -20.49 1.94
N LEU A 86 7.17 -20.01 3.04
CA LEU A 86 7.97 -19.56 4.18
C LEU A 86 8.34 -20.78 5.04
N ASN A 87 9.38 -21.49 4.65
CA ASN A 87 9.95 -22.60 5.45
C ASN A 87 10.85 -22.11 6.60
N LYS A 88 10.68 -20.86 7.04
CA LYS A 88 11.49 -20.27 8.12
C LYS A 88 10.63 -20.07 9.34
N GLU A 89 11.17 -20.47 10.49
CA GLU A 89 10.56 -20.24 11.79
C GLU A 89 10.54 -18.73 12.10
N LYS A 90 9.38 -18.22 12.53
CA LYS A 90 9.21 -16.86 13.02
C LYS A 90 9.97 -16.70 14.34
N LYS A 91 10.81 -15.68 14.43
CA LYS A 91 11.64 -15.39 15.62
C LYS A 91 11.50 -13.94 16.00
N LYS A 92 11.60 -13.66 17.29
CA LYS A 92 11.71 -12.29 17.80
C LYS A 92 13.17 -11.87 17.81
N ILE A 93 13.47 -10.75 17.16
CA ILE A 93 14.79 -10.12 17.20
C ILE A 93 14.74 -9.00 18.22
N ARG A 94 15.67 -9.04 19.18
CA ARG A 94 15.85 -7.95 20.14
C ARG A 94 16.67 -6.84 19.51
N ILE A 95 16.16 -5.62 19.57
CA ILE A 95 16.84 -4.39 19.22
C ILE A 95 17.15 -3.66 20.51
N ASN A 96 18.44 -3.42 20.77
CA ASN A 96 18.87 -2.73 21.96
C ASN A 96 18.54 -1.24 21.86
N GLY A 97 18.17 -0.65 22.98
CA GLY A 97 17.96 0.79 23.07
C GLY A 97 19.23 1.59 22.79
N GLY A 98 19.07 2.81 22.36
CA GLY A 98 20.19 3.67 22.03
C GLY A 98 19.86 4.79 21.05
N LEU A 99 20.89 5.50 20.64
CA LEU A 99 20.79 6.53 19.59
C LEU A 99 20.98 5.91 18.21
N TYR A 100 19.99 6.10 17.37
CA TYR A 100 19.97 5.63 15.98
C TYR A 100 19.87 6.81 15.02
N ASN A 101 20.43 6.65 13.83
CA ASN A 101 20.20 7.59 12.75
C ASN A 101 18.92 7.21 12.01
N LEU A 102 18.04 8.16 11.82
CA LEU A 102 16.82 8.04 11.02
C LEU A 102 16.88 9.05 9.88
N GLY A 103 16.46 8.63 8.71
CA GLY A 103 16.46 9.46 7.51
C GLY A 103 17.56 9.06 6.52
N TYR A 104 17.56 9.72 5.39
CA TYR A 104 18.47 9.41 4.30
C TYR A 104 19.75 10.26 4.38
N SER A 105 20.92 9.60 4.22
CA SER A 105 22.25 10.23 4.19
C SER A 105 23.05 9.92 2.92
N GLY A 106 22.43 9.24 1.95
CA GLY A 106 23.05 8.87 0.68
C GLY A 106 23.20 10.04 -0.29
N LYS A 107 23.67 9.73 -1.50
CA LYS A 107 23.87 10.70 -2.59
C LYS A 107 22.89 10.53 -3.75
N ASP A 108 22.13 9.45 -3.74
CA ASP A 108 21.15 9.15 -4.76
C ASP A 108 19.83 9.86 -4.47
N TYR A 109 18.83 9.58 -5.28
CA TYR A 109 17.48 10.14 -5.08
C TYR A 109 16.88 9.67 -3.76
N CYS A 110 16.24 10.60 -3.06
CA CYS A 110 15.32 10.33 -1.95
C CYS A 110 14.17 11.35 -1.99
N TYR A 111 13.09 11.04 -1.31
CA TYR A 111 12.02 12.01 -1.11
C TYR A 111 12.39 13.02 -0.02
N ASP A 112 11.82 14.21 -0.09
CA ASP A 112 12.03 15.28 0.89
C ASP A 112 11.62 14.87 2.31
N ILE A 113 10.60 14.03 2.46
CA ILE A 113 10.14 13.48 3.74
C ILE A 113 11.15 12.53 4.39
N GLU A 114 12.16 12.06 3.65
CA GLU A 114 13.24 11.23 4.17
C GLU A 114 14.41 12.07 4.71
N LEU A 115 14.33 13.39 4.61
CA LEU A 115 15.37 14.34 5.01
C LEU A 115 14.93 15.21 6.18
N PRO A 116 15.89 15.73 6.99
CA PRO A 116 17.30 15.34 7.02
C PRO A 116 17.54 14.06 7.82
N GLU A 117 18.69 13.40 7.61
CA GLU A 117 19.14 12.39 8.57
C GLU A 117 19.29 13.05 9.95
N HIS A 118 18.75 12.43 10.98
CA HIS A 118 18.79 12.93 12.35
C HIS A 118 18.87 11.77 13.34
N LYS A 119 19.25 12.10 14.57
CA LYS A 119 19.34 11.11 15.64
C LYS A 119 18.03 11.00 16.41
N ILE A 120 17.59 9.77 16.64
CA ILE A 120 16.48 9.44 17.53
C ILE A 120 16.96 8.48 18.61
N TYR A 121 16.35 8.57 19.80
CA TYR A 121 16.56 7.59 20.85
C TYR A 121 15.42 6.56 20.81
N LEU A 122 15.79 5.29 20.75
CA LEU A 122 14.85 4.17 20.85
C LEU A 122 15.07 3.44 22.17
N ASN A 123 13.99 2.99 22.80
CA ASN A 123 14.07 2.05 23.91
C ASN A 123 14.35 0.63 23.38
N ASP A 124 14.73 -0.28 24.27
CA ASP A 124 14.78 -1.70 23.94
C ASP A 124 13.42 -2.17 23.41
N TYR A 125 13.41 -2.91 22.30
CA TYR A 125 12.18 -3.53 21.79
C TYR A 125 12.50 -4.86 21.10
N GLN A 126 11.46 -5.60 20.82
CA GLN A 126 11.52 -6.81 20.00
C GLN A 126 10.65 -6.65 18.76
N ILE A 127 11.12 -7.19 17.66
CA ILE A 127 10.37 -7.23 16.40
C ILE A 127 10.41 -8.65 15.84
N ASP A 128 9.29 -9.10 15.30
CA ASP A 128 9.22 -10.39 14.62
C ASP A 128 9.96 -10.36 13.27
N THR A 129 10.55 -11.50 12.89
CA THR A 129 11.26 -11.64 11.61
C THR A 129 10.34 -11.62 10.40
N PHE A 130 9.04 -11.86 10.61
CA PHE A 130 8.01 -11.83 9.58
C PHE A 130 6.80 -11.04 10.06
N PRO A 131 6.05 -10.43 9.15
CA PRO A 131 4.75 -9.82 9.46
C PRO A 131 3.78 -10.84 10.07
N VAL A 132 2.70 -10.33 10.66
CA VAL A 132 1.57 -11.17 11.09
C VAL A 132 1.00 -11.88 9.87
N SER A 133 0.92 -13.19 9.93
CA SER A 133 0.39 -14.04 8.87
C SER A 133 -1.13 -14.12 8.90
N ASN A 134 -1.72 -14.55 7.79
CA ASN A 134 -3.15 -14.85 7.73
C ASN A 134 -3.57 -15.92 8.74
N ALA A 135 -2.70 -16.91 9.02
CA ALA A 135 -2.98 -17.92 10.04
C ALA A 135 -3.09 -17.31 11.44
N GLU A 136 -2.11 -16.47 11.83
CA GLU A 136 -2.13 -15.79 13.13
C GLU A 136 -3.34 -14.83 13.26
N TYR A 137 -3.71 -14.17 12.19
CA TYR A 137 -4.87 -13.31 12.19
C TYR A 137 -6.20 -14.09 12.28
N LEU A 138 -6.27 -15.27 11.67
CA LEU A 138 -7.39 -16.18 11.83
C LEU A 138 -7.52 -16.70 13.28
N GLU A 139 -6.42 -16.90 14.00
CA GLU A 139 -6.47 -17.23 15.43
C GLU A 139 -7.14 -16.09 16.21
N PHE A 140 -6.72 -14.84 16.01
CA PHE A 140 -7.35 -13.67 16.61
C PHE A 140 -8.85 -13.61 16.32
N MET A 141 -9.27 -13.83 15.07
CA MET A 141 -10.69 -13.86 14.70
C MET A 141 -11.45 -14.98 15.41
N ASN A 142 -10.88 -16.20 15.46
CA ASN A 142 -11.51 -17.36 16.07
C ASN A 142 -11.60 -17.25 17.60
N GLU A 143 -10.72 -16.50 18.22
CA GLU A 143 -10.74 -16.17 19.66
C GLU A 143 -11.72 -15.04 20.01
N GLY A 144 -12.49 -14.57 19.03
CA GLY A 144 -13.49 -13.53 19.23
C GLY A 144 -12.95 -12.11 19.12
N GLY A 145 -11.87 -11.90 18.35
CA GLY A 145 -11.23 -10.61 18.20
C GLY A 145 -12.17 -9.49 17.71
N TYR A 146 -13.18 -9.80 16.93
CA TYR A 146 -14.20 -8.85 16.49
C TYR A 146 -15.47 -8.81 17.40
N ASP A 147 -15.54 -9.66 18.41
CA ASP A 147 -16.70 -9.75 19.32
C ASP A 147 -16.43 -9.12 20.70
N ASP A 148 -15.13 -8.91 21.03
CA ASP A 148 -14.72 -8.38 22.35
C ASP A 148 -14.15 -6.97 22.22
N TYR A 149 -14.90 -5.98 22.69
CA TYR A 149 -14.51 -4.57 22.68
C TYR A 149 -13.22 -4.28 23.46
N SER A 150 -12.81 -5.16 24.37
CA SER A 150 -11.64 -4.94 25.21
C SER A 150 -10.30 -4.92 24.45
N PHE A 151 -10.26 -5.49 23.24
CA PHE A 151 -9.10 -5.44 22.36
C PHE A 151 -8.97 -4.12 21.59
N TRP A 152 -10.07 -3.35 21.49
CA TRP A 152 -10.16 -2.24 20.54
C TRP A 152 -9.96 -0.87 21.19
N LEU A 153 -9.38 0.04 20.42
CA LEU A 153 -9.51 1.47 20.69
C LEU A 153 -10.95 1.89 20.45
N SER A 154 -11.48 2.88 21.19
CA SER A 154 -12.90 3.29 21.13
C SER A 154 -13.37 3.60 19.70
N ASP A 155 -12.59 4.38 18.95
CA ASP A 155 -12.95 4.72 17.55
C ASP A 155 -12.95 3.49 16.63
N GLY A 156 -12.10 2.50 16.96
CA GLY A 156 -12.04 1.23 16.26
C GLY A 156 -13.26 0.38 16.54
N TRP A 157 -13.68 0.29 17.79
CA TRP A 157 -14.87 -0.44 18.18
C TRP A 157 -16.15 0.16 17.58
N ASP A 158 -16.28 1.47 17.62
CA ASP A 158 -17.40 2.18 16.97
C ASP A 158 -17.46 1.86 15.47
N ALA A 159 -16.32 1.71 14.82
CA ALA A 159 -16.25 1.33 13.40
C ALA A 159 -16.66 -0.14 13.18
N VAL A 160 -16.23 -1.05 14.05
CA VAL A 160 -16.61 -2.48 14.03
C VAL A 160 -18.13 -2.61 14.14
N GLU A 161 -18.74 -2.00 15.16
CA GLU A 161 -20.18 -2.07 15.37
C GLU A 161 -20.97 -1.41 14.23
N LYS A 162 -20.56 -0.21 13.82
CA LYS A 162 -21.27 0.54 12.78
C LYS A 162 -21.26 -0.14 11.42
N ASN A 163 -20.15 -0.80 11.07
CA ASN A 163 -19.96 -1.41 9.77
C ASN A 163 -20.10 -2.95 9.80
N GLU A 164 -20.42 -3.51 10.97
CA GLU A 164 -20.59 -4.96 11.19
C GLU A 164 -19.33 -5.75 10.74
N TRP A 165 -18.14 -5.21 11.07
CA TRP A 165 -16.89 -5.86 10.70
C TRP A 165 -16.68 -7.16 11.47
N ASN A 166 -16.26 -8.19 10.78
CA ASN A 166 -15.95 -9.51 11.35
C ASN A 166 -14.73 -10.17 10.71
N SER A 167 -14.08 -9.48 9.78
CA SER A 167 -12.91 -9.97 9.05
C SER A 167 -12.19 -8.82 8.34
N PRO A 168 -10.94 -8.99 7.91
CA PRO A 168 -10.25 -8.04 7.04
C PRO A 168 -11.04 -7.76 5.76
N MET A 169 -10.89 -6.54 5.22
CA MET A 169 -11.54 -6.18 3.96
C MET A 169 -11.18 -7.18 2.85
N TYR A 170 -12.17 -7.54 2.02
CA TYR A 170 -12.08 -8.55 0.93
C TYR A 170 -11.96 -10.00 1.37
N TRP A 171 -12.05 -10.30 2.67
CA TRP A 171 -12.21 -11.66 3.14
C TRP A 171 -13.70 -12.01 3.17
N GLU A 172 -14.03 -13.18 2.64
CA GLU A 172 -15.38 -13.71 2.62
C GLU A 172 -15.35 -15.16 3.11
N LYS A 173 -16.40 -15.59 3.78
CA LYS A 173 -16.55 -16.99 4.17
C LYS A 173 -17.30 -17.74 3.08
N ASP A 174 -16.66 -18.75 2.49
CA ASP A 174 -17.21 -19.64 1.48
C ASP A 174 -17.32 -21.03 2.10
N GLU A 175 -18.55 -21.44 2.44
CA GLU A 175 -18.82 -22.62 3.28
C GLU A 175 -18.00 -22.57 4.59
N ASP A 176 -17.05 -23.47 4.77
CA ASP A 176 -16.19 -23.54 5.96
C ASP A 176 -14.77 -22.94 5.72
N GLN A 177 -14.55 -22.27 4.60
CA GLN A 177 -13.23 -21.73 4.23
C GLN A 177 -13.28 -20.23 4.05
N TRP A 178 -12.21 -19.58 4.47
CA TRP A 178 -11.99 -18.18 4.15
C TRP A 178 -11.35 -18.03 2.76
N ILE A 179 -11.93 -17.16 1.96
CA ILE A 179 -11.42 -16.74 0.67
C ILE A 179 -11.11 -15.26 0.70
N THR A 180 -10.20 -14.82 -0.13
CA THR A 180 -9.91 -13.40 -0.35
C THR A 180 -10.03 -13.07 -1.81
N ARG A 181 -10.23 -11.80 -2.08
CA ARG A 181 -10.26 -11.25 -3.42
C ARG A 181 -9.08 -10.31 -3.63
N ASP A 182 -8.32 -10.58 -4.66
CA ASP A 182 -7.24 -9.71 -5.13
C ASP A 182 -7.31 -9.54 -6.66
N PHE A 183 -6.26 -8.97 -7.23
CA PHE A 183 -6.18 -8.75 -8.68
C PHE A 183 -6.19 -10.05 -9.51
N SER A 184 -5.93 -11.19 -8.89
CA SER A 184 -6.01 -12.52 -9.53
C SER A 184 -7.43 -13.12 -9.46
N GLY A 185 -8.35 -12.48 -8.77
CA GLY A 185 -9.72 -12.94 -8.52
C GLY A 185 -9.90 -13.49 -7.11
N LYS A 186 -10.99 -14.25 -6.92
CA LYS A 186 -11.27 -14.93 -5.64
C LYS A 186 -10.39 -16.17 -5.50
N ARG A 187 -9.74 -16.31 -4.35
CA ARG A 187 -8.87 -17.46 -4.02
C ARG A 187 -8.96 -17.81 -2.55
N LYS A 188 -8.61 -19.03 -2.22
CA LYS A 188 -8.44 -19.45 -0.82
C LYS A 188 -7.33 -18.64 -0.18
N ILE A 189 -7.51 -18.28 1.09
CA ILE A 189 -6.49 -17.58 1.85
C ILE A 189 -5.29 -18.50 2.04
N ASN A 190 -4.12 -18.00 1.65
CA ASN A 190 -2.87 -18.68 1.96
C ASN A 190 -2.44 -18.27 3.38
N GLN A 191 -2.42 -19.25 4.29
CA GLN A 191 -2.12 -19.04 5.71
C GLN A 191 -0.74 -18.42 5.96
N ASN A 192 0.22 -18.65 5.07
CA ASN A 192 1.60 -18.16 5.22
C ASN A 192 1.84 -16.75 4.64
N GLU A 193 0.86 -16.17 3.97
CA GLU A 193 0.97 -14.79 3.50
C GLU A 193 0.72 -13.80 4.64
N PRO A 194 1.34 -12.60 4.58
CA PRO A 194 1.00 -11.52 5.50
C PRO A 194 -0.48 -11.16 5.40
N VAL A 195 -1.12 -10.89 6.54
CA VAL A 195 -2.46 -10.32 6.54
C VAL A 195 -2.42 -8.92 5.91
N CYS A 196 -3.37 -8.68 5.02
CA CYS A 196 -3.53 -7.40 4.30
C CYS A 196 -4.94 -6.87 4.46
N HIS A 197 -5.12 -5.58 4.11
CA HIS A 197 -6.42 -4.91 4.13
C HIS A 197 -7.06 -4.80 5.52
N VAL A 198 -6.21 -4.69 6.53
CA VAL A 198 -6.58 -4.36 7.90
C VAL A 198 -6.36 -2.88 8.17
N SER A 199 -7.24 -2.27 8.92
CA SER A 199 -7.10 -0.89 9.39
C SER A 199 -6.05 -0.80 10.51
N PHE A 200 -5.67 0.42 10.88
CA PHE A 200 -4.84 0.65 12.07
C PHE A 200 -5.48 0.10 13.35
N CYS A 201 -6.81 0.24 13.50
CA CYS A 201 -7.52 -0.24 14.68
C CYS A 201 -7.53 -1.77 14.76
N GLU A 202 -7.73 -2.45 13.63
CA GLU A 202 -7.63 -3.92 13.52
C GLU A 202 -6.23 -4.44 13.83
N ALA A 203 -5.20 -3.71 13.36
CA ALA A 203 -3.81 -4.08 13.64
C ALA A 203 -3.38 -3.79 15.09
N SER A 204 -4.11 -2.92 15.80
CA SER A 204 -3.85 -2.56 17.20
C SER A 204 -4.60 -3.45 18.18
N ALA A 205 -5.70 -4.03 17.75
CA ALA A 205 -6.49 -4.98 18.53
C ALA A 205 -5.77 -6.32 18.65
#